data_0642d46c00d47565f6a2101e79eb8b31
#
_entry.id   0642d46c00d47565f6a2101e79eb8b31
#
_cell.length_a   1.000
_cell.length_b   1.000
_cell.length_c   1.000
_cell.angle_alpha   90.00
_cell.angle_beta   90.00
_cell.angle_gamma   90.00
#
_symmetry.space_group_name_H-M   'P 1'
#
loop_
_entity.id
_entity.type
_entity.pdbx_description
1 polymer ?
#
loop_
_entity_poly.entity_id
_entity_poly.type
_entity_poly.pdbx_seq_one_letter_code
_entity_poly.pdbx_strand_id
1 'polypeptide(L)'
;MSCQNQKVQSPIMGATVGSFAGLGLGVWLLVASVFEGVLVRPFSGQSAVALPTTLLYGICSLAIALLTATLMGALQGLQGERQRQATLVTLAFILILFPFIDLEAQTGWIATVVQIQIFILLALGLNITVGFAGLLDLGYAAFFAIGAYTTALLSSGQINITWNFWIVLPIAAGVAGLAGVILGIPTLRLKGDYLAIVTLGFGEIIPVVFRNLTAIRIDEPISKIVALILGKPELVLCLVGCDRPFNLTGGEAGINPIARPSLPIIGTFTTGNYFPWYYLILLLVVFAYFMISRLRDSRLGRAWNAMREDELAASAMGINLVKTKLSAFAMGATFSGFAGAFYAAYISAVFPSVFDFSVSVIILCMVILGGLGNMTGVILGAIIIMSADRLYLPQLAQVLKGFMNTFVLPRIAIPQLADFLATSLDPIQMRLFLFGLTLVVMMVVRPEGLIPDKLHKAELHSDSEASNQSLADVRSQ
;
A
#
# COMPACT_ATOMS: atom_id res chain seq x y z
N MET A 1 0.18 -16.78 43.63
CA MET A 1 0.25 -15.36 44.05
C MET A 1 1.62 -14.85 43.70
N SER A 2 1.75 -14.28 42.52
CA SER A 2 2.95 -13.56 42.07
C SER A 2 2.44 -12.23 41.55
N CYS A 3 2.45 -11.20 42.39
CA CYS A 3 2.22 -9.82 42.01
C CYS A 3 3.38 -9.38 41.13
N GLN A 4 3.16 -9.38 39.81
CA GLN A 4 4.01 -8.65 38.90
C GLN A 4 3.97 -7.16 39.29
N ASN A 5 5.09 -6.69 39.83
CA ASN A 5 5.38 -5.27 39.97
C ASN A 5 5.33 -4.58 38.60
N GLN A 6 4.15 -4.16 38.16
CA GLN A 6 4.04 -3.13 37.13
C GLN A 6 4.60 -1.84 37.74
N LYS A 7 5.86 -1.55 37.44
CA LYS A 7 6.42 -0.23 37.71
C LYS A 7 5.52 0.80 37.03
N VAL A 8 4.74 1.52 37.82
CA VAL A 8 4.00 2.70 37.40
C VAL A 8 5.03 3.70 36.90
N GLN A 9 5.23 3.76 35.60
CA GLN A 9 6.05 4.81 35.00
C GLN A 9 5.31 6.12 35.24
N SER A 10 5.94 7.03 36.00
CA SER A 10 5.37 8.36 36.19
C SER A 10 5.29 9.08 34.82
N PRO A 11 4.28 9.94 34.57
CA PRO A 11 4.16 10.69 33.32
C PRO A 11 5.43 11.50 32.99
N ILE A 12 6.18 11.91 34.02
CA ILE A 12 7.48 12.58 33.88
C ILE A 12 8.53 11.65 33.26
N MET A 13 8.59 10.38 33.69
CA MET A 13 9.54 9.40 33.15
C MET A 13 9.17 9.01 31.69
N GLY A 14 7.89 8.91 31.37
CA GLY A 14 7.41 8.74 29.99
C GLY A 14 7.76 9.94 29.11
N ALA A 15 7.58 11.17 29.59
CA ALA A 15 7.93 12.37 28.86
C ALA A 15 9.46 12.49 28.62
N THR A 16 10.32 12.10 29.57
CA THR A 16 11.76 12.09 29.36
C THR A 16 12.21 11.06 28.32
N VAL A 17 11.67 9.85 28.34
CA VAL A 17 11.96 8.83 27.31
C VAL A 17 11.47 9.29 25.95
N GLY A 18 10.26 9.89 25.89
CA GLY A 18 9.71 10.49 24.68
C GLY A 18 10.57 11.62 24.13
N SER A 19 11.10 12.48 24.99
CA SER A 19 11.99 13.59 24.57
C SER A 19 13.30 13.09 23.98
N PHE A 20 13.91 12.01 24.54
CA PHE A 20 15.10 11.40 23.95
C PHE A 20 14.83 10.79 22.58
N ALA A 21 13.72 10.10 22.41
CA ALA A 21 13.32 9.56 21.11
C ALA A 21 13.06 10.68 20.08
N GLY A 22 12.38 11.75 20.52
CA GLY A 22 12.14 12.94 19.70
C GLY A 22 13.41 13.69 19.31
N LEU A 23 14.40 13.78 20.21
CA LEU A 23 15.72 14.32 19.92
C LEU A 23 16.41 13.52 18.81
N GLY A 24 16.45 12.19 18.90
CA GLY A 24 17.04 11.34 17.88
C GLY A 24 16.40 11.54 16.50
N LEU A 25 15.07 11.54 16.46
CA LEU A 25 14.30 11.72 15.22
C LEU A 25 14.43 13.14 14.67
N GLY A 26 14.43 14.15 15.54
CA GLY A 26 14.61 15.56 15.17
C GLY A 26 16.02 15.87 14.66
N VAL A 27 17.07 15.33 15.28
CA VAL A 27 18.45 15.42 14.79
C VAL A 27 18.57 14.76 13.43
N TRP A 28 17.94 13.58 13.23
CA TRP A 28 17.94 12.92 11.95
C TRP A 28 17.24 13.75 10.86
N LEU A 29 16.09 14.36 11.14
CA LEU A 29 15.38 15.25 10.23
C LEU A 29 16.20 16.53 9.91
N LEU A 30 16.89 17.08 10.89
CA LEU A 30 17.79 18.23 10.69
C LEU A 30 18.96 17.84 9.78
N VAL A 31 19.60 16.70 10.03
CA VAL A 31 20.68 16.19 9.17
C VAL A 31 20.17 15.94 7.76
N ALA A 32 18.99 15.34 7.61
CA ALA A 32 18.38 15.09 6.31
C ALA A 32 18.09 16.39 5.55
N SER A 33 17.53 17.41 6.20
CA SER A 33 17.23 18.70 5.57
C SER A 33 18.48 19.47 5.13
N VAL A 34 19.55 19.44 5.96
CA VAL A 34 20.83 20.05 5.61
C VAL A 34 21.51 19.27 4.48
N PHE A 35 21.47 17.93 4.53
CA PHE A 35 22.02 17.07 3.49
C PHE A 35 21.32 17.32 2.15
N GLU A 36 19.99 17.39 2.13
CA GLU A 36 19.22 17.71 0.94
C GLU A 36 19.55 19.10 0.39
N GLY A 37 19.49 20.12 1.23
CA GLY A 37 19.68 21.51 0.80
C GLY A 37 21.09 21.86 0.35
N VAL A 38 22.10 21.30 1.02
CA VAL A 38 23.51 21.68 0.83
C VAL A 38 24.26 20.71 -0.08
N LEU A 39 23.95 19.41 0.00
CA LEU A 39 24.68 18.37 -0.76
C LEU A 39 23.91 17.89 -1.98
N VAL A 40 22.62 17.58 -1.84
CA VAL A 40 21.85 16.94 -2.92
C VAL A 40 21.54 17.93 -4.04
N ARG A 41 21.03 19.11 -3.72
CA ARG A 41 20.60 20.10 -4.71
C ARG A 41 21.70 20.60 -5.65
N PRO A 42 22.90 20.94 -5.19
CA PRO A 42 24.00 21.30 -6.10
C PRO A 42 24.38 20.17 -7.05
N PHE A 43 24.39 18.92 -6.57
CA PHE A 43 24.68 17.75 -7.41
C PHE A 43 23.59 17.44 -8.43
N SER A 44 22.34 17.83 -8.17
CA SER A 44 21.23 17.67 -9.09
C SER A 44 21.08 18.83 -10.10
N GLY A 45 22.00 19.79 -10.08
CA GLY A 45 21.97 20.96 -10.96
C GLY A 45 20.96 22.04 -10.54
N GLN A 46 20.38 21.93 -9.34
CA GLN A 46 19.50 22.95 -8.76
C GLN A 46 20.31 23.93 -7.92
N SER A 47 19.81 25.16 -7.78
CA SER A 47 20.42 26.17 -6.92
C SER A 47 20.44 25.69 -5.46
N ALA A 48 21.61 25.76 -4.82
CA ALA A 48 21.73 25.48 -3.39
C ALA A 48 20.82 26.41 -2.58
N VAL A 49 20.06 25.86 -1.65
CA VAL A 49 19.27 26.66 -0.72
C VAL A 49 20.24 27.30 0.29
N ALA A 50 20.00 28.55 0.62
CA ALA A 50 20.84 29.26 1.59
C ALA A 50 20.89 28.49 2.92
N LEU A 51 22.08 28.27 3.44
CA LEU A 51 22.32 27.52 4.68
C LEU A 51 21.42 27.96 5.88
N PRO A 52 21.14 29.26 6.09
CA PRO A 52 20.25 29.69 7.16
C PRO A 52 18.81 29.22 6.99
N THR A 53 18.30 29.08 5.77
CA THR A 53 16.92 28.58 5.53
C THR A 53 16.82 27.09 5.77
N THR A 54 17.79 26.29 5.34
CA THR A 54 17.82 24.83 5.60
C THR A 54 17.97 24.53 7.09
N LEU A 55 18.77 25.31 7.81
CA LEU A 55 18.90 25.22 9.27
C LEU A 55 17.60 25.62 9.98
N LEU A 56 16.92 26.65 9.52
CA LEU A 56 15.64 27.06 10.10
C LEU A 56 14.58 25.94 9.96
N TYR A 57 14.46 25.34 8.79
CA TYR A 57 13.56 24.19 8.56
C TYR A 57 13.96 22.98 9.42
N GLY A 58 15.25 22.68 9.52
CA GLY A 58 15.76 21.62 10.38
C GLY A 58 15.46 21.85 11.86
N ILE A 59 15.57 23.09 12.34
CA ILE A 59 15.24 23.46 13.72
C ILE A 59 13.74 23.37 13.97
N CYS A 60 12.90 23.83 13.04
CA CYS A 60 11.43 23.69 13.14
C CYS A 60 11.01 22.22 13.17
N SER A 61 11.58 21.36 12.30
CA SER A 61 11.29 19.93 12.29
C SER A 61 11.74 19.24 13.58
N LEU A 62 12.90 19.63 14.12
CA LEU A 62 13.38 19.15 15.41
C LEU A 62 12.46 19.57 16.56
N ALA A 63 11.99 20.83 16.58
CA ALA A 63 11.07 21.33 17.59
C ALA A 63 9.74 20.58 17.55
N ILE A 64 9.18 20.34 16.35
CA ILE A 64 7.95 19.57 16.16
C ILE A 64 8.15 18.10 16.60
N ALA A 65 9.26 17.46 16.21
CA ALA A 65 9.57 16.09 16.61
C ALA A 65 9.73 15.95 18.13
N LEU A 66 10.39 16.90 18.78
CA LEU A 66 10.52 16.95 20.23
C LEU A 66 9.16 17.14 20.91
N LEU A 67 8.36 18.07 20.42
CA LEU A 67 7.05 18.39 21.01
C LEU A 67 6.09 17.19 20.86
N THR A 68 6.06 16.54 19.72
CA THR A 68 5.23 15.35 19.49
C THR A 68 5.69 14.17 20.31
N ALA A 69 7.00 13.94 20.40
CA ALA A 69 7.55 12.82 21.16
C ALA A 69 7.45 13.01 22.68
N THR A 70 7.63 14.23 23.19
CA THR A 70 7.39 14.54 24.61
C THR A 70 5.92 14.38 24.98
N LEU A 71 5.02 14.83 24.11
CA LEU A 71 3.58 14.71 24.30
C LEU A 71 3.15 13.23 24.28
N MET A 72 3.65 12.44 23.32
CA MET A 72 3.44 11.00 23.30
C MET A 72 4.03 10.28 24.50
N GLY A 73 5.23 10.66 24.95
CA GLY A 73 5.86 10.11 26.15
C GLY A 73 5.08 10.44 27.43
N ALA A 74 4.60 11.68 27.56
CA ALA A 74 3.75 12.08 28.68
C ALA A 74 2.42 11.30 28.71
N LEU A 75 1.84 11.01 27.53
CA LEU A 75 0.63 10.22 27.40
C LEU A 75 0.83 8.74 27.79
N GLN A 76 2.04 8.20 27.58
CA GLN A 76 2.38 6.84 28.03
C GLN A 76 2.39 6.68 29.57
N GLY A 77 2.58 7.78 30.29
CA GLY A 77 2.47 7.82 31.74
C GLY A 77 1.04 7.78 32.26
N LEU A 78 0.02 7.96 31.42
CA LEU A 78 -1.40 7.82 31.77
C LEU A 78 -1.78 6.32 31.73
N GLN A 79 -2.62 5.88 32.65
CA GLN A 79 -3.03 4.47 32.70
C GLN A 79 -4.38 4.22 32.03
N GLY A 80 -4.49 3.06 31.33
CA GLY A 80 -5.74 2.50 30.85
C GLY A 80 -6.37 3.20 29.63
N GLU A 81 -7.69 3.28 29.61
CA GLU A 81 -8.46 3.82 28.47
C GLU A 81 -8.16 5.27 28.16
N ARG A 82 -7.83 6.09 29.17
CA ARG A 82 -7.47 7.50 29.01
C ARG A 82 -6.18 7.67 28.19
N GLN A 83 -5.20 6.81 28.39
CA GLN A 83 -3.97 6.80 27.59
C GLN A 83 -4.28 6.54 26.11
N ARG A 84 -5.10 5.52 25.82
CA ARG A 84 -5.49 5.18 24.46
C ARG A 84 -6.23 6.32 23.76
N GLN A 85 -7.19 6.93 24.45
CA GLN A 85 -7.97 8.07 23.93
C GLN A 85 -7.08 9.28 23.66
N ALA A 86 -6.21 9.63 24.60
CA ALA A 86 -5.30 10.77 24.46
C ALA A 86 -4.30 10.55 23.32
N THR A 87 -3.76 9.34 23.16
CA THR A 87 -2.86 8.99 22.02
C THR A 87 -3.58 9.12 20.67
N LEU A 88 -4.81 8.62 20.58
CA LEU A 88 -5.62 8.75 19.37
C LEU A 88 -5.93 10.20 19.01
N VAL A 89 -6.30 11.02 20.01
CA VAL A 89 -6.58 12.45 19.81
C VAL A 89 -5.33 13.20 19.33
N THR A 90 -4.18 12.91 19.93
CA THR A 90 -2.91 13.55 19.55
C THR A 90 -2.50 13.15 18.13
N LEU A 91 -2.61 11.88 17.78
CA LEU A 91 -2.31 11.39 16.43
C LEU A 91 -3.26 11.99 15.40
N ALA A 92 -4.55 12.06 15.70
CA ALA A 92 -5.54 12.72 14.83
C ALA A 92 -5.23 14.20 14.64
N PHE A 93 -4.83 14.91 15.72
CA PHE A 93 -4.46 16.31 15.66
C PHE A 93 -3.23 16.54 14.77
N ILE A 94 -2.19 15.71 14.89
CA ILE A 94 -0.99 15.78 14.04
C ILE A 94 -1.36 15.56 12.58
N LEU A 95 -2.17 14.54 12.29
CA LEU A 95 -2.60 14.22 10.92
C LEU A 95 -3.43 15.34 10.31
N ILE A 96 -4.30 16.01 11.09
CA ILE A 96 -5.11 17.13 10.62
C ILE A 96 -4.23 18.37 10.39
N LEU A 97 -3.22 18.60 11.22
CA LEU A 97 -2.38 19.78 11.15
C LEU A 97 -1.27 19.69 10.08
N PHE A 98 -0.89 18.49 9.69
CA PHE A 98 0.23 18.22 8.77
C PHE A 98 0.17 19.04 7.46
N PRO A 99 -0.96 19.16 6.74
CA PRO A 99 -1.01 19.92 5.49
C PRO A 99 -0.72 21.41 5.67
N PHE A 100 -1.08 22.00 6.82
CA PHE A 100 -0.81 23.40 7.10
C PHE A 100 0.68 23.65 7.33
N ILE A 101 1.38 22.69 7.94
CA ILE A 101 2.83 22.77 8.17
C ILE A 101 3.58 22.71 6.83
N ASP A 102 3.17 21.84 5.91
CA ASP A 102 3.78 21.71 4.59
C ASP A 102 3.56 22.94 3.71
N LEU A 103 2.44 23.65 3.89
CA LEU A 103 2.11 24.86 3.15
C LEU A 103 3.06 26.00 3.49
N GLU A 104 3.40 26.16 4.76
CA GLU A 104 4.39 27.15 5.20
C GLU A 104 5.83 26.74 4.81
N ALA A 105 6.13 25.45 4.87
CA ALA A 105 7.45 24.92 4.54
C ALA A 105 7.72 24.86 3.02
N GLN A 106 6.70 24.95 2.17
CA GLN A 106 6.76 24.83 0.70
C GLN A 106 7.55 23.61 0.20
N THR A 107 7.54 22.52 0.95
CA THR A 107 8.30 21.31 0.63
C THR A 107 7.63 20.45 -0.46
N GLY A 108 6.33 20.64 -0.67
CA GLY A 108 5.55 19.84 -1.64
C GLY A 108 5.34 18.38 -1.21
N TRP A 109 5.52 18.07 0.07
CA TRP A 109 5.42 16.72 0.60
C TRP A 109 3.97 16.21 0.64
N ILE A 110 2.97 17.09 0.62
CA ILE A 110 1.55 16.69 0.62
C ILE A 110 1.26 15.68 -0.50
N ALA A 111 1.75 15.93 -1.71
CA ALA A 111 1.54 15.01 -2.85
C ALA A 111 2.11 13.61 -2.58
N THR A 112 3.30 13.54 -1.97
CA THR A 112 3.94 12.28 -1.59
C THR A 112 3.17 11.58 -0.47
N VAL A 113 2.71 12.33 0.53
CA VAL A 113 1.93 11.76 1.63
C VAL A 113 0.56 11.24 1.16
N VAL A 114 -0.08 11.90 0.19
CA VAL A 114 -1.29 11.37 -0.46
C VAL A 114 -1.01 10.00 -1.10
N GLN A 115 0.12 9.85 -1.80
CA GLN A 115 0.51 8.55 -2.37
C GLN A 115 0.81 7.51 -1.28
N ILE A 116 1.49 7.88 -0.20
CA ILE A 116 1.72 6.99 0.95
C ILE A 116 0.38 6.49 1.52
N GLN A 117 -0.60 7.37 1.68
CA GLN A 117 -1.92 7.02 2.20
C GLN A 117 -2.69 6.06 1.26
N ILE A 118 -2.55 6.17 -0.07
CA ILE A 118 -3.11 5.20 -1.02
C ILE A 118 -2.52 3.80 -0.75
N PHE A 119 -1.21 3.72 -0.58
CA PHE A 119 -0.55 2.45 -0.31
C PHE A 119 -0.82 1.92 1.10
N ILE A 120 -1.06 2.78 2.09
CA ILE A 120 -1.58 2.36 3.41
C ILE A 120 -2.94 1.69 3.25
N LEU A 121 -3.85 2.27 2.46
CA LEU A 121 -5.16 1.68 2.20
C LEU A 121 -5.06 0.32 1.50
N LEU A 122 -4.16 0.19 0.51
CA LEU A 122 -3.85 -1.06 -0.16
C LEU A 122 -3.26 -2.10 0.80
N ALA A 123 -2.28 -1.72 1.61
CA ALA A 123 -1.64 -2.61 2.57
C ALA A 123 -2.61 -3.09 3.65
N LEU A 124 -3.51 -2.23 4.14
CA LEU A 124 -4.58 -2.62 5.07
C LEU A 124 -5.54 -3.63 4.44
N GLY A 125 -5.90 -3.47 3.17
CA GLY A 125 -6.73 -4.43 2.45
C GLY A 125 -6.02 -5.78 2.25
N LEU A 126 -4.75 -5.78 1.84
CA LEU A 126 -3.95 -7.00 1.70
C LEU A 126 -3.76 -7.71 3.05
N ASN A 127 -3.67 -6.98 4.14
CA ASN A 127 -3.56 -7.56 5.48
C ASN A 127 -4.78 -8.40 5.89
N ILE A 128 -5.95 -8.23 5.24
CA ILE A 128 -7.09 -9.11 5.46
C ILE A 128 -6.81 -10.51 4.90
N THR A 129 -6.33 -10.59 3.66
CA THR A 129 -6.08 -11.87 2.98
C THR A 129 -4.83 -12.56 3.51
N VAL A 130 -3.72 -11.84 3.61
CA VAL A 130 -2.43 -12.40 4.04
C VAL A 130 -2.30 -12.45 5.56
N GLY A 131 -2.66 -11.35 6.23
CA GLY A 131 -2.45 -11.22 7.67
C GLY A 131 -3.47 -12.00 8.51
N PHE A 132 -4.78 -11.84 8.25
CA PHE A 132 -5.82 -12.51 9.05
C PHE A 132 -6.17 -13.90 8.54
N ALA A 133 -6.32 -14.07 7.21
CA ALA A 133 -6.75 -15.35 6.65
C ALA A 133 -5.58 -16.29 6.28
N GLY A 134 -4.34 -15.81 6.27
CA GLY A 134 -3.15 -16.60 5.93
C GLY A 134 -3.07 -17.02 4.45
N LEU A 135 -3.76 -16.31 3.57
CA LEU A 135 -3.83 -16.61 2.15
C LEU A 135 -2.86 -15.71 1.39
N LEU A 136 -1.77 -16.26 0.87
CA LEU A 136 -0.79 -15.50 0.12
C LEU A 136 -1.37 -15.06 -1.22
N ASP A 137 -1.53 -13.75 -1.41
CA ASP A 137 -2.09 -13.14 -2.60
C ASP A 137 -1.04 -12.25 -3.28
N LEU A 138 -0.50 -12.71 -4.40
CA LEU A 138 0.47 -12.00 -5.24
C LEU A 138 -0.19 -11.22 -6.39
N GLY A 139 -1.49 -11.42 -6.61
CA GLY A 139 -2.26 -10.76 -7.66
C GLY A 139 -3.01 -9.50 -7.19
N TYR A 140 -2.69 -8.97 -6.04
CA TYR A 140 -3.45 -7.91 -5.38
C TYR A 140 -3.55 -6.61 -6.20
N ALA A 141 -2.52 -6.29 -7.01
CA ALA A 141 -2.53 -5.15 -7.93
C ALA A 141 -3.64 -5.24 -8.99
N ALA A 142 -4.11 -6.45 -9.33
CA ALA A 142 -5.23 -6.61 -10.26
C ALA A 142 -6.54 -6.02 -9.71
N PHE A 143 -6.83 -6.18 -8.43
CA PHE A 143 -8.03 -5.59 -7.80
C PHE A 143 -7.92 -4.06 -7.74
N PHE A 144 -6.72 -3.56 -7.54
CA PHE A 144 -6.41 -2.13 -7.63
C PHE A 144 -6.69 -1.60 -9.04
N ALA A 145 -6.23 -2.31 -10.07
CA ALA A 145 -6.52 -2.01 -11.47
C ALA A 145 -8.02 -2.03 -11.77
N ILE A 146 -8.74 -3.07 -11.34
CA ILE A 146 -10.19 -3.20 -11.57
C ILE A 146 -10.94 -2.02 -10.96
N GLY A 147 -10.61 -1.62 -9.73
CA GLY A 147 -11.20 -0.44 -9.09
C GLY A 147 -10.92 0.85 -9.86
N ALA A 148 -9.68 1.04 -10.31
CA ALA A 148 -9.25 2.21 -11.07
C ALA A 148 -9.94 2.28 -12.45
N TYR A 149 -9.96 1.18 -13.21
CA TYR A 149 -10.62 1.12 -14.51
C TYR A 149 -12.14 1.23 -14.42
N THR A 150 -12.77 0.65 -13.39
CA THR A 150 -14.21 0.85 -13.14
C THR A 150 -14.52 2.34 -12.96
N THR A 151 -13.69 3.04 -12.19
CA THR A 151 -13.86 4.48 -11.99
C THR A 151 -13.60 5.25 -13.30
N ALA A 152 -12.57 4.90 -14.03
CA ALA A 152 -12.26 5.52 -15.30
C ALA A 152 -13.41 5.37 -16.31
N LEU A 153 -13.97 4.18 -16.42
CA LEU A 153 -15.09 3.90 -17.34
C LEU A 153 -16.36 4.65 -16.97
N LEU A 154 -16.70 4.72 -15.68
CA LEU A 154 -17.94 5.37 -15.23
C LEU A 154 -17.81 6.89 -15.09
N SER A 155 -16.61 7.45 -15.03
CA SER A 155 -16.38 8.89 -14.80
C SER A 155 -15.73 9.59 -15.98
N SER A 156 -15.30 8.87 -17.03
CA SER A 156 -14.74 9.47 -18.25
C SER A 156 -15.78 9.52 -19.35
N GLY A 157 -15.59 10.40 -20.31
CA GLY A 157 -16.44 10.46 -21.52
C GLY A 157 -16.25 9.26 -22.47
N GLN A 158 -15.48 8.22 -22.09
CA GLN A 158 -15.17 7.06 -22.95
C GLN A 158 -16.43 6.29 -23.39
N ILE A 159 -17.38 6.14 -22.46
CA ILE A 159 -18.67 5.44 -22.70
C ILE A 159 -19.86 6.42 -22.71
N ASN A 160 -19.59 7.73 -22.80
CA ASN A 160 -20.60 8.80 -22.64
C ASN A 160 -21.33 8.76 -21.27
N ILE A 161 -20.74 8.14 -20.26
CA ILE A 161 -21.25 8.07 -18.90
C ILE A 161 -20.33 8.95 -18.05
N THR A 162 -20.91 9.96 -17.38
CA THR A 162 -20.18 10.84 -16.47
C THR A 162 -20.85 10.85 -15.11
N TRP A 163 -20.72 9.74 -14.40
CA TRP A 163 -21.27 9.63 -13.05
C TRP A 163 -20.44 10.40 -12.04
N ASN A 164 -21.12 10.86 -10.99
CA ASN A 164 -20.44 11.54 -9.90
C ASN A 164 -19.52 10.57 -9.15
N PHE A 165 -18.30 11.01 -8.86
CA PHE A 165 -17.28 10.23 -8.13
C PHE A 165 -17.82 9.54 -6.86
N TRP A 166 -18.67 10.22 -6.10
CA TRP A 166 -19.23 9.70 -4.85
C TRP A 166 -20.09 8.45 -5.02
N ILE A 167 -20.74 8.30 -6.17
CA ILE A 167 -21.52 7.11 -6.53
C ILE A 167 -20.59 6.04 -7.11
N VAL A 168 -19.61 6.45 -7.88
CA VAL A 168 -18.66 5.55 -8.54
C VAL A 168 -17.75 4.86 -7.53
N LEU A 169 -17.34 5.56 -6.47
CA LEU A 169 -16.44 5.05 -5.45
C LEU A 169 -16.92 3.71 -4.81
N PRO A 170 -18.15 3.60 -4.27
CA PRO A 170 -18.64 2.32 -3.74
C PRO A 170 -18.89 1.27 -4.83
N ILE A 171 -19.26 1.68 -6.04
CA ILE A 171 -19.45 0.74 -7.16
C ILE A 171 -18.11 0.11 -7.55
N ALA A 172 -17.05 0.91 -7.69
CA ALA A 172 -15.71 0.42 -8.01
C ALA A 172 -15.18 -0.55 -6.94
N ALA A 173 -15.42 -0.24 -5.67
CA ALA A 173 -15.10 -1.13 -4.56
C ALA A 173 -15.90 -2.44 -4.62
N GLY A 174 -17.19 -2.37 -4.94
CA GLY A 174 -18.05 -3.53 -5.10
C GLY A 174 -17.64 -4.41 -6.28
N VAL A 175 -17.30 -3.82 -7.43
CA VAL A 175 -16.82 -4.54 -8.63
C VAL A 175 -15.48 -5.23 -8.33
N ALA A 176 -14.55 -4.55 -7.67
CA ALA A 176 -13.29 -5.17 -7.23
C ALA A 176 -13.55 -6.32 -6.24
N GLY A 177 -14.47 -6.15 -5.29
CA GLY A 177 -14.87 -7.21 -4.36
C GLY A 177 -15.48 -8.43 -5.06
N LEU A 178 -16.34 -8.22 -6.08
CA LEU A 178 -16.86 -9.30 -6.92
C LEU A 178 -15.75 -10.02 -7.70
N ALA A 179 -14.77 -9.28 -8.24
CA ALA A 179 -13.60 -9.87 -8.88
C ALA A 179 -12.78 -10.72 -7.90
N GLY A 180 -12.68 -10.29 -6.63
CA GLY A 180 -12.08 -11.07 -5.55
C GLY A 180 -12.81 -12.39 -5.29
N VAL A 181 -14.14 -12.41 -5.34
CA VAL A 181 -14.92 -13.65 -5.25
C VAL A 181 -14.67 -14.55 -6.46
N ILE A 182 -14.68 -13.97 -7.68
CA ILE A 182 -14.46 -14.73 -8.93
C ILE A 182 -13.08 -15.40 -8.92
N LEU A 183 -12.04 -14.68 -8.52
CA LEU A 183 -10.68 -15.22 -8.36
C LEU A 183 -10.62 -16.25 -7.23
N GLY A 184 -11.34 -16.00 -6.15
CA GLY A 184 -11.42 -16.92 -5.01
C GLY A 184 -11.97 -18.30 -5.36
N ILE A 185 -12.87 -18.44 -6.36
CA ILE A 185 -13.48 -19.72 -6.73
C ILE A 185 -12.44 -20.76 -7.19
N PRO A 186 -11.58 -20.51 -8.19
CA PRO A 186 -10.56 -21.49 -8.61
C PRO A 186 -9.52 -21.76 -7.52
N THR A 187 -9.26 -20.78 -6.64
CA THR A 187 -8.25 -20.90 -5.58
C THR A 187 -8.70 -21.70 -4.36
N LEU A 188 -9.99 -22.04 -4.25
CA LEU A 188 -10.56 -22.79 -3.11
C LEU A 188 -9.89 -24.13 -2.86
N ARG A 189 -9.45 -24.81 -3.92
CA ARG A 189 -8.82 -26.15 -3.86
C ARG A 189 -7.31 -26.08 -3.67
N LEU A 190 -6.73 -24.89 -3.77
CA LEU A 190 -5.29 -24.69 -3.74
C LEU A 190 -4.85 -24.31 -2.32
N LYS A 191 -3.65 -24.72 -1.95
CA LYS A 191 -3.05 -24.46 -0.64
C LYS A 191 -1.62 -23.95 -0.82
N GLY A 192 -1.19 -23.09 0.10
CA GLY A 192 0.19 -22.61 0.17
C GLY A 192 0.66 -21.97 -1.14
N ASP A 193 1.78 -22.44 -1.67
CA ASP A 193 2.47 -21.85 -2.81
C ASP A 193 1.68 -21.92 -4.13
N TYR A 194 0.84 -22.97 -4.30
CA TYR A 194 -0.02 -23.07 -5.48
C TYR A 194 -1.05 -21.95 -5.56
N LEU A 195 -1.56 -21.50 -4.42
CA LEU A 195 -2.43 -20.34 -4.34
C LEU A 195 -1.71 -19.08 -4.83
N ALA A 196 -0.48 -18.87 -4.35
CA ALA A 196 0.35 -17.74 -4.74
C ALA A 196 0.63 -17.69 -6.25
N ILE A 197 0.91 -18.85 -6.88
CA ILE A 197 1.16 -18.92 -8.31
C ILE A 197 -0.08 -18.53 -9.12
N VAL A 198 -1.27 -18.99 -8.71
CA VAL A 198 -2.52 -18.68 -9.43
C VAL A 198 -2.89 -17.21 -9.27
N THR A 199 -2.75 -16.64 -8.06
CA THR A 199 -3.01 -15.21 -7.85
C THR A 199 -2.01 -14.33 -8.60
N LEU A 200 -0.73 -14.74 -8.68
CA LEU A 200 0.28 -14.08 -9.51
C LEU A 200 -0.13 -14.09 -10.99
N GLY A 201 -0.53 -15.25 -11.51
CA GLY A 201 -1.00 -15.36 -12.90
C GLY A 201 -2.18 -14.44 -13.19
N PHE A 202 -3.13 -14.30 -12.24
CA PHE A 202 -4.22 -13.35 -12.37
C PHE A 202 -3.71 -11.89 -12.34
N GLY A 203 -2.74 -11.60 -11.48
CA GLY A 203 -2.09 -10.29 -11.40
C GLY A 203 -1.46 -9.85 -12.71
N GLU A 204 -0.85 -10.77 -13.45
CA GLU A 204 -0.25 -10.52 -14.76
C GLU A 204 -1.26 -10.48 -15.90
N ILE A 205 -2.32 -11.30 -15.83
CA ILE A 205 -3.35 -11.36 -16.89
C ILE A 205 -4.15 -10.06 -16.94
N ILE A 206 -4.54 -9.46 -15.82
CA ILE A 206 -5.39 -8.27 -15.79
C ILE A 206 -4.78 -7.06 -16.51
N PRO A 207 -3.53 -6.64 -16.28
CA PRO A 207 -2.91 -5.57 -17.05
C PRO A 207 -2.83 -5.88 -18.56
N VAL A 208 -2.53 -7.13 -18.92
CA VAL A 208 -2.49 -7.58 -20.32
C VAL A 208 -3.88 -7.48 -20.96
N VAL A 209 -4.92 -7.92 -20.26
CA VAL A 209 -6.31 -7.77 -20.72
C VAL A 209 -6.66 -6.31 -20.94
N PHE A 210 -6.34 -5.42 -19.98
CA PHE A 210 -6.62 -3.99 -20.15
C PHE A 210 -5.83 -3.32 -21.27
N ARG A 211 -4.64 -3.81 -21.62
CA ARG A 211 -3.89 -3.36 -22.79
C ARG A 211 -4.57 -3.74 -24.11
N ASN A 212 -5.22 -4.89 -24.15
CA ASN A 212 -5.79 -5.46 -25.37
C ASN A 212 -7.29 -5.17 -25.58
N LEU A 213 -7.99 -4.61 -24.59
CA LEU A 213 -9.41 -4.24 -24.72
C LEU A 213 -9.65 -2.96 -25.53
N THR A 214 -8.89 -2.76 -26.59
CA THR A 214 -8.96 -1.60 -27.50
C THR A 214 -9.86 -1.81 -28.70
N ALA A 215 -10.17 -3.05 -29.02
CA ALA A 215 -10.94 -3.41 -30.21
C ALA A 215 -11.94 -4.52 -29.87
N ILE A 216 -12.95 -4.17 -29.07
CA ILE A 216 -14.01 -5.12 -28.73
C ILE A 216 -15.04 -5.14 -29.85
N ARG A 217 -15.20 -6.31 -30.48
CA ARG A 217 -16.30 -6.64 -31.38
C ARG A 217 -17.07 -7.80 -30.77
N ILE A 218 -18.34 -7.59 -30.44
CA ILE A 218 -19.21 -8.63 -29.85
C ILE A 218 -20.09 -9.26 -30.95
N ASP A 219 -19.90 -8.84 -32.19
CA ASP A 219 -20.65 -9.29 -33.35
C ASP A 219 -20.25 -10.72 -33.82
N GLU A 220 -18.95 -11.01 -33.94
CA GLU A 220 -18.52 -12.28 -34.54
C GLU A 220 -18.79 -13.54 -33.69
N PRO A 221 -18.41 -13.64 -32.40
CA PRO A 221 -18.61 -14.88 -31.66
C PRO A 221 -20.09 -15.13 -31.30
N ILE A 222 -20.85 -14.08 -31.00
CA ILE A 222 -22.26 -14.22 -30.65
C ILE A 222 -23.11 -14.48 -31.89
N SER A 223 -22.83 -13.79 -33.01
CA SER A 223 -23.55 -14.06 -34.26
C SER A 223 -23.31 -15.45 -34.77
N LYS A 224 -22.09 -15.98 -34.67
CA LYS A 224 -21.77 -17.40 -35.01
C LYS A 224 -22.52 -18.40 -34.14
N ILE A 225 -22.60 -18.14 -32.83
CA ILE A 225 -23.34 -19.01 -31.90
C ILE A 225 -24.86 -18.93 -32.16
N VAL A 226 -25.41 -17.73 -32.35
CA VAL A 226 -26.82 -17.52 -32.61
C VAL A 226 -27.20 -18.03 -34.00
N ALA A 227 -26.38 -17.86 -35.02
CA ALA A 227 -26.55 -18.42 -36.35
C ALA A 227 -26.53 -19.96 -36.33
N LEU A 228 -25.64 -20.55 -35.51
CA LEU A 228 -25.60 -21.99 -35.30
C LEU A 228 -26.86 -22.54 -34.62
N ILE A 229 -27.36 -21.81 -33.58
CA ILE A 229 -28.56 -22.23 -32.82
C ILE A 229 -29.85 -22.04 -33.67
N LEU A 230 -29.96 -20.97 -34.46
CA LEU A 230 -31.12 -20.62 -35.25
C LEU A 230 -31.09 -21.17 -36.68
N GLY A 231 -29.98 -21.81 -37.10
CA GLY A 231 -29.83 -22.36 -38.47
C GLY A 231 -29.91 -21.32 -39.59
N LYS A 232 -29.68 -20.04 -39.29
CA LYS A 232 -29.72 -18.92 -40.26
C LYS A 232 -28.36 -18.21 -40.31
N PRO A 233 -27.50 -18.51 -41.30
CA PRO A 233 -26.13 -17.94 -41.38
C PRO A 233 -26.09 -16.44 -41.71
N GLU A 234 -27.22 -15.83 -42.11
CA GLU A 234 -27.29 -14.42 -42.49
C GLU A 234 -27.68 -13.47 -41.34
N LEU A 235 -27.95 -13.97 -40.14
CA LEU A 235 -28.33 -13.13 -39.00
C LEU A 235 -27.09 -12.58 -38.30
N VAL A 236 -26.60 -11.46 -38.76
CA VAL A 236 -25.52 -10.70 -38.06
C VAL A 236 -26.18 -9.88 -36.97
N LEU A 237 -26.22 -10.41 -35.74
CA LEU A 237 -26.63 -9.65 -34.57
C LEU A 237 -25.44 -8.89 -34.04
N CYS A 238 -25.38 -7.63 -34.39
CA CYS A 238 -24.36 -6.75 -33.85
C CYS A 238 -24.89 -6.03 -32.62
N LEU A 239 -24.26 -6.28 -31.45
CA LEU A 239 -24.64 -5.64 -30.18
C LEU A 239 -23.75 -4.43 -29.85
N VAL A 240 -22.47 -4.48 -30.22
CA VAL A 240 -21.50 -3.39 -29.92
C VAL A 240 -20.36 -3.39 -30.96
N GLY A 241 -20.03 -2.22 -31.50
CA GLY A 241 -18.85 -2.05 -32.34
C GLY A 241 -19.02 -2.36 -33.82
N CYS A 242 -20.25 -2.21 -34.36
CA CYS A 242 -20.63 -2.61 -35.71
C CYS A 242 -19.86 -1.85 -36.81
N ASP A 243 -19.79 -0.53 -36.69
CA ASP A 243 -19.12 0.33 -37.69
C ASP A 243 -17.67 0.62 -37.31
N ARG A 244 -17.36 0.63 -36.01
CA ARG A 244 -16.01 0.82 -35.50
C ARG A 244 -15.76 -0.04 -34.27
N PRO A 245 -14.57 -0.65 -34.11
CA PRO A 245 -14.26 -1.40 -32.90
C PRO A 245 -14.38 -0.50 -31.68
N PHE A 246 -15.08 -0.97 -30.66
CA PHE A 246 -15.27 -0.22 -29.43
C PHE A 246 -14.00 -0.28 -28.59
N ASN A 247 -13.39 0.87 -28.35
CA ASN A 247 -12.22 0.99 -27.50
C ASN A 247 -12.66 1.22 -26.04
N LEU A 248 -12.56 0.19 -25.19
CA LEU A 248 -13.00 0.25 -23.80
C LEU A 248 -11.95 0.88 -22.88
N THR A 249 -10.67 0.54 -23.05
CA THR A 249 -9.62 0.85 -22.08
C THR A 249 -8.58 1.86 -22.56
N GLY A 250 -8.62 2.23 -23.84
CA GLY A 250 -7.58 3.07 -24.43
C GLY A 250 -6.23 2.36 -24.66
N GLY A 251 -6.11 1.07 -24.29
CA GLY A 251 -4.87 0.30 -24.43
C GLY A 251 -3.71 0.90 -23.64
N GLU A 252 -2.52 0.98 -24.26
CA GLU A 252 -1.32 1.59 -23.65
C GLU A 252 -1.50 3.09 -23.38
N ALA A 253 -2.32 3.81 -24.15
CA ALA A 253 -2.61 5.23 -23.94
C ALA A 253 -3.50 5.46 -22.71
N GLY A 254 -4.16 4.42 -22.22
CA GLY A 254 -5.04 4.49 -21.04
C GLY A 254 -6.28 5.34 -21.26
N ILE A 255 -6.99 5.61 -20.17
CA ILE A 255 -8.18 6.47 -20.14
C ILE A 255 -7.83 7.81 -19.52
N ASN A 256 -8.05 8.90 -20.26
CA ASN A 256 -7.79 10.27 -19.83
C ASN A 256 -8.68 11.23 -20.64
N PRO A 257 -9.33 12.28 -20.06
CA PRO A 257 -9.35 12.62 -18.64
C PRO A 257 -10.45 11.87 -17.86
N ILE A 258 -10.22 11.67 -16.56
CA ILE A 258 -11.21 11.12 -15.61
C ILE A 258 -11.80 12.27 -14.79
N ALA A 259 -13.11 12.26 -14.60
CA ALA A 259 -13.80 13.28 -13.82
C ALA A 259 -13.32 13.28 -12.36
N ARG A 260 -13.09 14.48 -11.84
CA ARG A 260 -12.64 14.69 -10.46
C ARG A 260 -13.82 14.85 -9.51
N PRO A 261 -13.66 14.49 -8.24
CA PRO A 261 -14.68 14.74 -7.24
C PRO A 261 -14.97 16.24 -7.13
N SER A 262 -16.24 16.55 -6.97
CA SER A 262 -16.72 17.91 -6.68
C SER A 262 -17.52 17.88 -5.39
N LEU A 263 -17.28 18.87 -4.52
CA LEU A 263 -18.04 19.11 -3.33
C LEU A 263 -18.71 20.50 -3.43
N PRO A 264 -19.98 20.64 -3.03
CA PRO A 264 -20.70 21.90 -3.18
C PRO A 264 -20.06 23.08 -2.41
N ILE A 265 -19.27 22.80 -1.36
CA ILE A 265 -18.61 23.82 -0.52
C ILE A 265 -17.18 24.11 -0.99
N ILE A 266 -16.44 23.10 -1.47
CA ILE A 266 -14.99 23.19 -1.79
C ILE A 266 -14.78 23.37 -3.31
N GLY A 267 -15.82 23.11 -4.13
CA GLY A 267 -15.74 23.11 -5.58
C GLY A 267 -15.13 21.80 -6.13
N THR A 268 -14.61 21.85 -7.36
CA THR A 268 -13.95 20.73 -8.00
C THR A 268 -12.50 20.61 -7.52
N PHE A 269 -12.06 19.38 -7.24
CA PHE A 269 -10.68 19.09 -6.84
C PHE A 269 -9.73 19.35 -8.01
N THR A 270 -8.74 20.21 -7.83
CA THR A 270 -7.76 20.56 -8.87
C THR A 270 -6.42 19.90 -8.62
N THR A 271 -5.59 19.76 -9.67
CA THR A 271 -4.22 19.21 -9.56
C THR A 271 -3.26 20.12 -8.80
N GLY A 272 -3.56 21.41 -8.70
CA GLY A 272 -2.71 22.37 -7.96
C GLY A 272 -3.01 22.47 -6.48
N ASN A 273 -4.13 21.95 -6.03
CA ASN A 273 -4.53 21.98 -4.64
C ASN A 273 -4.63 20.56 -4.06
N TYR A 274 -3.60 20.13 -3.33
CA TYR A 274 -3.54 18.80 -2.75
C TYR A 274 -4.32 18.65 -1.43
N PHE A 275 -4.77 19.73 -0.81
CA PHE A 275 -5.50 19.71 0.47
C PHE A 275 -6.75 18.84 0.46
N PRO A 276 -7.70 19.04 -0.46
CA PRO A 276 -8.91 18.23 -0.47
C PRO A 276 -8.61 16.76 -0.71
N TRP A 277 -7.59 16.44 -1.53
CA TRP A 277 -7.16 15.09 -1.80
C TRP A 277 -6.57 14.40 -0.55
N TYR A 278 -5.76 15.12 0.21
CA TYR A 278 -5.19 14.64 1.45
C TYR A 278 -6.26 14.24 2.47
N TYR A 279 -7.26 15.13 2.71
CA TYR A 279 -8.32 14.84 3.66
C TYR A 279 -9.26 13.73 3.17
N LEU A 280 -9.51 13.64 1.88
CA LEU A 280 -10.34 12.59 1.30
C LEU A 280 -9.71 11.20 1.49
N ILE A 281 -8.43 11.04 1.15
CA ILE A 281 -7.75 9.76 1.35
C ILE A 281 -7.55 9.46 2.84
N LEU A 282 -7.27 10.46 3.68
CA LEU A 282 -7.19 10.28 5.13
C LEU A 282 -8.51 9.74 5.68
N LEU A 283 -9.63 10.28 5.23
CA LEU A 283 -10.97 9.80 5.62
C LEU A 283 -11.17 8.35 5.18
N LEU A 284 -10.76 7.98 3.96
CA LEU A 284 -10.83 6.60 3.47
C LEU A 284 -9.95 5.64 4.28
N VAL A 285 -8.73 6.05 4.65
CA VAL A 285 -7.83 5.25 5.49
C VAL A 285 -8.42 5.05 6.88
N VAL A 286 -8.95 6.09 7.50
CA VAL A 286 -9.61 6.00 8.82
C VAL A 286 -10.85 5.12 8.74
N PHE A 287 -11.66 5.27 7.69
CA PHE A 287 -12.82 4.41 7.44
C PHE A 287 -12.40 2.95 7.28
N ALA A 288 -11.37 2.66 6.47
CA ALA A 288 -10.85 1.32 6.29
C ALA A 288 -10.32 0.73 7.60
N TYR A 289 -9.52 1.49 8.34
CA TYR A 289 -9.02 1.06 9.65
C TYR A 289 -10.15 0.70 10.62
N PHE A 290 -11.18 1.55 10.71
CA PHE A 290 -12.34 1.31 11.55
C PHE A 290 -13.11 0.05 11.11
N MET A 291 -13.39 -0.09 9.81
CA MET A 291 -14.11 -1.25 9.28
C MET A 291 -13.33 -2.55 9.48
N ILE A 292 -12.04 -2.55 9.17
CA ILE A 292 -11.18 -3.74 9.31
C ILE A 292 -11.01 -4.11 10.78
N SER A 293 -10.91 -3.13 11.69
CA SER A 293 -10.87 -3.40 13.14
C SER A 293 -12.15 -4.09 13.62
N ARG A 294 -13.31 -3.60 13.21
CA ARG A 294 -14.61 -4.24 13.55
C ARG A 294 -14.74 -5.61 12.92
N LEU A 295 -14.24 -5.77 11.70
CA LEU A 295 -14.29 -7.03 10.97
C LEU A 295 -13.41 -8.09 11.63
N ARG A 296 -12.21 -7.72 12.08
CA ARG A 296 -11.29 -8.59 12.82
C ARG A 296 -11.95 -9.17 14.08
N ASP A 297 -12.67 -8.35 14.83
CA ASP A 297 -13.30 -8.75 16.09
C ASP A 297 -14.65 -9.47 15.87
N SER A 298 -15.14 -9.54 14.62
CA SER A 298 -16.39 -10.19 14.23
C SER A 298 -16.30 -11.72 14.17
N ARG A 299 -17.44 -12.39 13.89
CA ARG A 299 -17.45 -13.84 13.64
C ARG A 299 -16.60 -14.23 12.42
N LEU A 300 -16.59 -13.39 11.39
CA LEU A 300 -15.77 -13.63 10.20
C LEU A 300 -14.28 -13.54 10.49
N GLY A 301 -13.84 -12.51 11.23
CA GLY A 301 -12.43 -12.37 11.61
C GLY A 301 -11.92 -13.53 12.45
N ARG A 302 -12.73 -14.01 13.39
CA ARG A 302 -12.38 -15.22 14.17
C ARG A 302 -12.30 -16.48 13.30
N ALA A 303 -13.17 -16.60 12.29
CA ALA A 303 -13.10 -17.72 11.34
C ALA A 303 -11.85 -17.64 10.45
N TRP A 304 -11.40 -16.45 10.06
CA TRP A 304 -10.15 -16.26 9.32
C TRP A 304 -8.95 -16.67 10.15
N ASN A 305 -8.86 -16.21 11.39
CA ASN A 305 -7.75 -16.58 12.29
C ASN A 305 -7.71 -18.10 12.54
N ALA A 306 -8.85 -18.72 12.81
CA ALA A 306 -8.92 -20.18 12.99
C ALA A 306 -8.49 -20.94 11.73
N MET A 307 -8.88 -20.47 10.55
CA MET A 307 -8.48 -21.07 9.27
C MET A 307 -6.98 -20.89 8.99
N ARG A 308 -6.40 -19.77 9.42
CA ARG A 308 -4.97 -19.51 9.29
C ARG A 308 -4.12 -20.45 10.13
N GLU A 309 -4.56 -20.76 11.36
CA GLU A 309 -3.87 -21.67 12.27
C GLU A 309 -3.90 -23.12 11.75
N ASP A 310 -5.09 -23.66 11.49
CA ASP A 310 -5.27 -24.99 10.92
C ASP A 310 -6.60 -25.10 10.16
N GLU A 311 -6.53 -25.29 8.84
CA GLU A 311 -7.72 -25.47 7.98
C GLU A 311 -8.54 -26.72 8.36
N LEU A 312 -7.86 -27.83 8.73
CA LEU A 312 -8.54 -29.09 9.05
C LEU A 312 -9.28 -28.98 10.39
N ALA A 313 -8.61 -28.45 11.41
CA ALA A 313 -9.21 -28.22 12.70
C ALA A 313 -10.38 -27.24 12.61
N ALA A 314 -10.24 -26.13 11.86
CA ALA A 314 -11.32 -25.17 11.64
C ALA A 314 -12.53 -25.82 10.97
N SER A 315 -12.31 -26.70 9.98
CA SER A 315 -13.40 -27.44 9.31
C SER A 315 -14.11 -28.42 10.25
N ALA A 316 -13.35 -29.11 11.09
CA ALA A 316 -13.89 -30.02 12.11
C ALA A 316 -14.75 -29.29 13.15
N MET A 317 -14.44 -28.05 13.47
CA MET A 317 -15.22 -27.16 14.33
C MET A 317 -16.43 -26.52 13.62
N GLY A 318 -16.73 -26.92 12.38
CA GLY A 318 -17.91 -26.48 11.61
C GLY A 318 -17.72 -25.16 10.85
N ILE A 319 -16.50 -24.64 10.71
CA ILE A 319 -16.22 -23.45 9.89
C ILE A 319 -16.27 -23.84 8.40
N ASN A 320 -17.08 -23.13 7.63
CA ASN A 320 -17.15 -23.33 6.18
C ASN A 320 -15.96 -22.65 5.50
N LEU A 321 -14.91 -23.42 5.20
CA LEU A 321 -13.67 -22.92 4.58
C LEU A 321 -13.90 -22.16 3.27
N VAL A 322 -14.84 -22.64 2.43
CA VAL A 322 -15.16 -22.01 1.15
C VAL A 322 -15.66 -20.57 1.35
N LYS A 323 -16.68 -20.40 2.19
CA LYS A 323 -17.22 -19.06 2.48
C LYS A 323 -16.20 -18.16 3.16
N THR A 324 -15.38 -18.73 4.03
CA THR A 324 -14.34 -18.01 4.77
C THR A 324 -13.25 -17.50 3.84
N LYS A 325 -12.72 -18.33 2.92
CA LYS A 325 -11.74 -17.93 1.90
C LYS A 325 -12.29 -16.87 0.96
N LEU A 326 -13.49 -17.11 0.39
CA LEU A 326 -14.13 -16.16 -0.52
C LEU A 326 -14.39 -14.82 0.15
N SER A 327 -14.80 -14.81 1.41
CA SER A 327 -15.01 -13.55 2.15
C SER A 327 -13.72 -12.77 2.37
N ALA A 328 -12.59 -13.45 2.61
CA ALA A 328 -11.28 -12.80 2.76
C ALA A 328 -10.85 -12.11 1.45
N PHE A 329 -10.91 -12.83 0.31
CA PHE A 329 -10.62 -12.26 -1.00
C PHE A 329 -11.55 -11.10 -1.36
N ALA A 330 -12.87 -11.27 -1.14
CA ALA A 330 -13.85 -10.23 -1.42
C ALA A 330 -13.57 -8.95 -0.63
N MET A 331 -13.33 -9.07 0.66
CA MET A 331 -13.08 -7.90 1.51
C MET A 331 -11.74 -7.23 1.19
N GLY A 332 -10.66 -8.01 1.02
CA GLY A 332 -9.35 -7.49 0.59
C GLY A 332 -9.45 -6.73 -0.73
N ALA A 333 -10.09 -7.33 -1.73
CA ALA A 333 -10.32 -6.73 -3.04
C ALA A 333 -11.20 -5.47 -2.98
N THR A 334 -12.21 -5.42 -2.09
CA THR A 334 -13.06 -4.24 -1.90
C THR A 334 -12.25 -3.03 -1.45
N PHE A 335 -11.34 -3.18 -0.47
CA PHE A 335 -10.47 -2.08 -0.03
C PHE A 335 -9.45 -1.69 -1.12
N SER A 336 -8.96 -2.64 -1.91
CA SER A 336 -8.15 -2.36 -3.09
C SER A 336 -8.92 -1.55 -4.13
N GLY A 337 -10.21 -1.87 -4.33
CA GLY A 337 -11.11 -1.12 -5.21
C GLY A 337 -11.32 0.33 -4.77
N PHE A 338 -11.46 0.59 -3.46
CA PHE A 338 -11.50 1.96 -2.92
C PHE A 338 -10.21 2.74 -3.24
N ALA A 339 -9.05 2.11 -3.04
CA ALA A 339 -7.77 2.72 -3.37
C ALA A 339 -7.64 3.00 -4.87
N GLY A 340 -8.10 2.06 -5.72
CA GLY A 340 -8.11 2.19 -7.18
C GLY A 340 -8.99 3.34 -7.66
N ALA A 341 -10.20 3.44 -7.12
CA ALA A 341 -11.11 4.53 -7.44
C ALA A 341 -10.55 5.90 -7.06
N PHE A 342 -9.95 6.00 -5.87
CA PHE A 342 -9.31 7.23 -5.45
C PHE A 342 -8.10 7.57 -6.33
N TYR A 343 -7.23 6.58 -6.62
CA TYR A 343 -6.05 6.77 -7.47
C TYR A 343 -6.42 7.28 -8.86
N ALA A 344 -7.41 6.68 -9.50
CA ALA A 344 -7.90 7.06 -10.82
C ALA A 344 -8.35 8.54 -10.86
N ALA A 345 -9.13 8.96 -9.87
CA ALA A 345 -9.61 10.33 -9.75
C ALA A 345 -8.47 11.32 -9.42
N TYR A 346 -7.53 10.92 -8.55
CA TYR A 346 -6.39 11.75 -8.13
C TYR A 346 -5.45 12.05 -9.28
N ILE A 347 -5.02 11.03 -10.00
CA ILE A 347 -4.13 11.17 -11.18
C ILE A 347 -4.89 11.72 -12.38
N SER A 348 -6.23 11.54 -12.44
CA SER A 348 -7.10 11.86 -13.58
C SER A 348 -6.77 11.08 -14.86
N ALA A 349 -5.99 10.01 -14.74
CA ALA A 349 -5.63 9.10 -15.82
C ALA A 349 -5.34 7.70 -15.27
N VAL A 350 -5.62 6.67 -16.05
CA VAL A 350 -5.35 5.28 -15.70
C VAL A 350 -4.63 4.60 -16.86
N PHE A 351 -3.44 4.06 -16.58
CA PHE A 351 -2.61 3.33 -17.54
C PHE A 351 -2.39 1.88 -17.07
N PRO A 352 -2.44 0.87 -17.95
CA PRO A 352 -2.24 -0.52 -17.55
C PRO A 352 -0.88 -0.80 -16.90
N SER A 353 0.17 -0.09 -17.36
CA SER A 353 1.55 -0.24 -16.87
C SER A 353 1.75 0.12 -15.39
N VAL A 354 0.80 0.81 -14.77
CA VAL A 354 0.88 1.17 -13.34
C VAL A 354 0.55 -0.01 -12.44
N PHE A 355 -0.16 -1.02 -12.95
CA PHE A 355 -0.69 -2.14 -12.16
C PHE A 355 0.11 -3.43 -12.34
N ASP A 356 1.41 -3.30 -12.59
CA ASP A 356 2.31 -4.44 -12.77
C ASP A 356 2.51 -5.21 -11.45
N PHE A 357 2.98 -6.44 -11.56
CA PHE A 357 3.30 -7.32 -10.43
C PHE A 357 4.20 -6.65 -9.37
N SER A 358 5.09 -5.76 -9.79
CA SER A 358 5.96 -5.00 -8.87
C SER A 358 5.19 -4.27 -7.77
N VAL A 359 3.99 -3.77 -8.07
CA VAL A 359 3.12 -3.11 -7.08
C VAL A 359 2.61 -4.09 -6.04
N SER A 360 2.20 -5.30 -6.44
CA SER A 360 1.80 -6.36 -5.49
C SER A 360 2.94 -6.75 -4.55
N VAL A 361 4.18 -6.87 -5.07
CA VAL A 361 5.37 -7.17 -4.25
C VAL A 361 5.64 -6.05 -3.24
N ILE A 362 5.58 -4.79 -3.67
CA ILE A 362 5.81 -3.65 -2.78
C ILE A 362 4.77 -3.63 -1.64
N ILE A 363 3.48 -3.86 -1.95
CA ILE A 363 2.42 -3.89 -0.94
C ILE A 363 2.62 -5.09 0.01
N LEU A 364 3.03 -6.25 -0.51
CA LEU A 364 3.36 -7.41 0.31
C LEU A 364 4.54 -7.12 1.25
N CYS A 365 5.60 -6.47 0.75
CA CYS A 365 6.73 -6.04 1.58
C CYS A 365 6.28 -5.12 2.72
N MET A 366 5.32 -4.22 2.48
CA MET A 366 4.78 -3.33 3.52
C MET A 366 4.09 -4.14 4.63
N VAL A 367 3.30 -5.14 4.25
CA VAL A 367 2.54 -5.97 5.21
C VAL A 367 3.49 -6.86 6.01
N ILE A 368 4.47 -7.49 5.36
CA ILE A 368 5.44 -8.36 6.04
C ILE A 368 6.37 -7.54 6.95
N LEU A 369 6.93 -6.43 6.44
CA LEU A 369 7.77 -5.53 7.23
C LEU A 369 7.02 -4.98 8.45
N GLY A 370 5.76 -4.60 8.27
CA GLY A 370 4.91 -4.07 9.33
C GLY A 370 4.60 -5.10 10.41
N GLY A 371 4.39 -6.34 10.02
CA GLY A 371 3.97 -7.47 10.86
C GLY A 371 2.59 -7.97 10.48
N LEU A 372 2.54 -9.23 10.05
CA LEU A 372 1.33 -9.90 9.59
C LEU A 372 0.24 -9.90 10.68
N GLY A 373 -0.97 -9.49 10.32
CA GLY A 373 -2.12 -9.46 11.23
C GLY A 373 -2.21 -8.23 12.14
N ASN A 374 -1.18 -7.38 12.21
CA ASN A 374 -1.20 -6.16 13.00
C ASN A 374 -1.43 -4.92 12.12
N MET A 375 -2.63 -4.32 12.23
CA MET A 375 -2.99 -3.14 11.43
C MET A 375 -2.06 -1.93 11.64
N THR A 376 -1.65 -1.67 12.90
CA THR A 376 -0.74 -0.56 13.21
C THR A 376 0.65 -0.81 12.67
N GLY A 377 1.13 -2.05 12.74
CA GLY A 377 2.37 -2.48 12.14
C GLY A 377 2.36 -2.28 10.62
N VAL A 378 1.31 -2.71 9.95
CA VAL A 378 1.15 -2.57 8.49
C VAL A 378 1.15 -1.11 8.05
N ILE A 379 0.50 -0.21 8.79
CA ILE A 379 0.55 1.24 8.52
C ILE A 379 2.00 1.75 8.61
N LEU A 380 2.74 1.37 9.65
CA LEU A 380 4.15 1.76 9.79
C LEU A 380 5.02 1.17 8.67
N GLY A 381 4.83 -0.09 8.33
CA GLY A 381 5.53 -0.73 7.20
C GLY A 381 5.26 -0.01 5.88
N ALA A 382 4.01 0.37 5.62
CA ALA A 382 3.65 1.14 4.43
C ALA A 382 4.30 2.53 4.42
N ILE A 383 4.31 3.25 5.54
CA ILE A 383 4.99 4.55 5.66
C ILE A 383 6.49 4.39 5.37
N ILE A 384 7.16 3.41 5.96
CA ILE A 384 8.60 3.20 5.79
C ILE A 384 8.94 2.86 4.33
N ILE A 385 8.27 1.87 3.74
CA ILE A 385 8.55 1.42 2.37
C ILE A 385 8.24 2.53 1.35
N MET A 386 7.09 3.20 1.48
CA MET A 386 6.72 4.27 0.54
C MET A 386 7.57 5.52 0.71
N SER A 387 7.98 5.86 1.94
CA SER A 387 8.93 6.96 2.15
C SER A 387 10.28 6.61 1.54
N ALA A 388 10.74 5.37 1.68
CA ALA A 388 11.94 4.89 1.02
C ALA A 388 11.82 5.00 -0.51
N ASP A 389 10.72 4.53 -1.10
CA ASP A 389 10.50 4.54 -2.56
C ASP A 389 10.37 5.95 -3.14
N ARG A 390 9.63 6.84 -2.47
CA ARG A 390 9.23 8.14 -3.03
C ARG A 390 10.10 9.31 -2.61
N LEU A 391 10.75 9.23 -1.44
CA LEU A 391 11.60 10.31 -0.92
C LEU A 391 13.07 9.94 -1.00
N TYR A 392 13.48 8.81 -0.43
CA TYR A 392 14.91 8.51 -0.26
C TYR A 392 15.57 7.92 -1.49
N LEU A 393 14.93 6.99 -2.24
CA LEU A 393 15.53 6.41 -3.43
C LEU A 393 15.82 7.44 -4.54
N PRO A 394 14.89 8.35 -4.88
CA PRO A 394 15.16 9.38 -5.90
C PRO A 394 16.29 10.33 -5.48
N GLN A 395 16.35 10.72 -4.20
CA GLN A 395 17.43 11.56 -3.68
C GLN A 395 18.77 10.83 -3.74
N LEU A 396 18.82 9.57 -3.29
CA LEU A 396 20.01 8.74 -3.38
C LEU A 396 20.49 8.57 -4.82
N ALA A 397 19.56 8.37 -5.75
CA ALA A 397 19.89 8.28 -7.19
C ALA A 397 20.51 9.56 -7.72
N GLN A 398 19.99 10.73 -7.32
CA GLN A 398 20.56 12.02 -7.74
C GLN A 398 21.96 12.21 -7.19
N VAL A 399 22.19 11.93 -5.90
CA VAL A 399 23.51 12.02 -5.27
C VAL A 399 24.50 11.06 -5.93
N LEU A 400 24.08 9.81 -6.15
CA LEU A 400 24.93 8.79 -6.77
C LEU A 400 25.29 9.16 -8.21
N LYS A 401 24.32 9.62 -9.01
CA LYS A 401 24.57 10.12 -10.37
C LYS A 401 25.51 11.33 -10.38
N GLY A 402 25.30 12.28 -9.47
CA GLY A 402 26.20 13.43 -9.31
C GLY A 402 27.62 13.00 -8.96
N PHE A 403 27.78 12.08 -7.99
CA PHE A 403 29.08 11.53 -7.63
C PHE A 403 29.75 10.77 -8.78
N MET A 404 28.97 9.91 -9.47
CA MET A 404 29.47 9.18 -10.64
C MET A 404 29.97 10.13 -11.73
N ASN A 405 29.17 11.14 -12.10
CA ASN A 405 29.52 12.10 -13.16
C ASN A 405 30.74 12.95 -12.80
N THR A 406 30.90 13.30 -11.52
CA THR A 406 31.98 14.22 -11.10
C THR A 406 33.29 13.49 -10.81
N PHE A 407 33.23 12.30 -10.17
CA PHE A 407 34.44 11.64 -9.66
C PHE A 407 34.79 10.34 -10.40
N VAL A 408 33.84 9.56 -10.88
CA VAL A 408 34.08 8.22 -11.41
C VAL A 408 34.20 8.22 -12.92
N LEU A 409 33.23 8.76 -13.65
CA LEU A 409 33.23 8.75 -15.12
C LEU A 409 34.46 9.44 -15.76
N PRO A 410 34.94 10.60 -15.26
CA PRO A 410 36.11 11.24 -15.86
C PRO A 410 37.39 10.42 -15.74
N ARG A 411 37.45 9.44 -14.83
CA ARG A 411 38.59 8.58 -14.59
C ARG A 411 38.57 7.25 -15.33
N ILE A 412 37.44 6.90 -15.93
CA ILE A 412 37.26 5.65 -16.66
C ILE A 412 37.60 5.91 -18.15
N ALA A 413 38.66 5.25 -18.62
CA ALA A 413 39.12 5.39 -20.00
C ALA A 413 38.28 4.62 -21.04
N ILE A 414 37.39 3.72 -20.58
CA ILE A 414 36.57 2.86 -21.44
C ILE A 414 35.11 3.37 -21.43
N PRO A 415 34.62 3.98 -22.55
CA PRO A 415 33.28 4.59 -22.62
C PRO A 415 32.15 3.56 -22.33
N GLN A 416 32.28 2.34 -22.83
CA GLN A 416 31.28 1.28 -22.63
C GLN A 416 31.12 0.88 -21.17
N LEU A 417 32.21 0.88 -20.39
CA LEU A 417 32.15 0.58 -18.95
C LEU A 417 31.56 1.76 -18.16
N ALA A 418 31.85 2.98 -18.61
CA ALA A 418 31.27 4.18 -18.02
C ALA A 418 29.75 4.22 -18.20
N ASP A 419 29.23 3.95 -19.41
CA ASP A 419 27.80 3.88 -19.70
C ASP A 419 27.11 2.74 -18.94
N PHE A 420 27.74 1.57 -18.86
CA PHE A 420 27.21 0.44 -18.10
C PHE A 420 27.07 0.79 -16.60
N LEU A 421 28.09 1.38 -15.99
CA LEU A 421 28.05 1.79 -14.59
C LEU A 421 27.00 2.90 -14.35
N ALA A 422 26.90 3.87 -15.24
CA ALA A 422 25.95 4.96 -15.13
C ALA A 422 24.48 4.50 -15.23
N THR A 423 24.22 3.47 -16.05
CA THR A 423 22.86 2.93 -16.23
C THR A 423 22.52 1.82 -15.26
N SER A 424 23.45 0.91 -14.94
CA SER A 424 23.17 -0.26 -14.11
C SER A 424 23.16 0.03 -12.60
N LEU A 425 23.82 1.11 -12.15
CA LEU A 425 23.86 1.51 -10.75
C LEU A 425 22.79 2.57 -10.39
N ASP A 426 21.68 2.64 -11.15
CA ASP A 426 20.59 3.52 -10.80
C ASP A 426 19.72 2.90 -9.67
N PRO A 427 19.69 3.49 -8.46
CA PRO A 427 18.89 2.98 -7.34
C PRO A 427 17.40 2.86 -7.66
N ILE A 428 16.88 3.69 -8.58
CA ILE A 428 15.48 3.64 -8.99
C ILE A 428 15.19 2.35 -9.77
N GLN A 429 16.12 1.91 -10.63
CA GLN A 429 15.98 0.65 -11.36
C GLN A 429 16.16 -0.57 -10.45
N MET A 430 17.00 -0.43 -9.42
CA MET A 430 17.26 -1.47 -8.43
C MET A 430 16.20 -1.56 -7.32
N ARG A 431 15.15 -0.75 -7.35
CA ARG A 431 14.15 -0.67 -6.27
C ARG A 431 13.52 -2.02 -5.91
N LEU A 432 13.17 -2.82 -6.89
CA LEU A 432 12.61 -4.15 -6.67
C LEU A 432 13.59 -5.10 -5.98
N PHE A 433 14.86 -5.04 -6.38
CA PHE A 433 15.93 -5.79 -5.72
C PHE A 433 16.10 -5.35 -4.27
N LEU A 434 16.12 -4.03 -4.01
CA LEU A 434 16.25 -3.49 -2.65
C LEU A 434 15.07 -3.89 -1.76
N PHE A 435 13.84 -3.84 -2.28
CA PHE A 435 12.66 -4.26 -1.52
C PHE A 435 12.63 -5.77 -1.30
N GLY A 436 12.97 -6.57 -2.31
CA GLY A 436 13.13 -8.02 -2.16
C GLY A 436 14.20 -8.38 -1.14
N LEU A 437 15.35 -7.70 -1.18
CA LEU A 437 16.42 -7.89 -0.21
C LEU A 437 15.95 -7.50 1.21
N THR A 438 15.25 -6.37 1.35
CA THR A 438 14.68 -5.94 2.64
C THR A 438 13.73 -6.99 3.20
N LEU A 439 12.89 -7.59 2.33
CA LEU A 439 11.97 -8.66 2.72
C LEU A 439 12.74 -9.88 3.23
N VAL A 440 13.74 -10.36 2.48
CA VAL A 440 14.57 -11.51 2.88
C VAL A 440 15.28 -11.25 4.20
N VAL A 441 15.92 -10.08 4.34
CA VAL A 441 16.61 -9.69 5.58
C VAL A 441 15.64 -9.65 6.76
N MET A 442 14.44 -9.08 6.58
CA MET A 442 13.43 -9.05 7.64
C MET A 442 12.94 -10.44 8.03
N MET A 443 12.70 -11.32 7.06
CA MET A 443 12.29 -12.70 7.34
C MET A 443 13.35 -13.48 8.11
N VAL A 444 14.65 -13.21 7.86
CA VAL A 444 15.76 -13.87 8.55
C VAL A 444 16.03 -13.28 9.94
N VAL A 445 16.03 -11.93 10.04
CA VAL A 445 16.42 -11.24 11.28
C VAL A 445 15.24 -11.10 12.24
N ARG A 446 14.05 -10.81 11.72
CA ARG A 446 12.86 -10.55 12.54
C ARG A 446 11.58 -11.01 11.82
N PRO A 447 11.32 -12.32 11.78
CA PRO A 447 10.17 -12.88 11.07
C PRO A 447 8.83 -12.38 11.60
N GLU A 448 8.81 -11.88 12.83
CA GLU A 448 7.61 -11.29 13.46
C GLU A 448 7.21 -9.92 12.89
N GLY A 449 8.07 -9.27 12.07
CA GLY A 449 7.90 -7.89 11.61
C GLY A 449 8.27 -6.83 12.65
N LEU A 450 8.00 -5.55 12.35
CA LEU A 450 8.34 -4.42 13.24
C LEU A 450 7.47 -4.41 14.50
N ILE A 451 6.16 -4.63 14.34
CA ILE A 451 5.19 -4.71 15.44
C ILE A 451 4.41 -6.01 15.29
N PRO A 452 4.86 -7.08 15.98
CA PRO A 452 4.19 -8.38 15.90
C PRO A 452 2.79 -8.35 16.53
N ASP A 453 1.87 -9.16 16.00
CA ASP A 453 0.65 -9.47 16.71
C ASP A 453 0.97 -10.42 17.88
N LYS A 454 0.25 -10.26 19.01
CA LYS A 454 0.49 -11.04 20.22
C LYS A 454 0.28 -12.55 19.98
N LEU A 455 -0.67 -12.92 19.13
CA LEU A 455 -0.94 -14.30 18.76
C LEU A 455 0.22 -14.89 17.96
N HIS A 456 0.64 -14.23 16.90
CA HIS A 456 1.73 -14.68 16.02
C HIS A 456 3.07 -14.80 16.76
N LYS A 457 3.32 -13.90 17.71
CA LYS A 457 4.49 -13.99 18.58
C LYS A 457 4.47 -15.24 19.48
N ALA A 458 3.31 -15.61 20.00
CA ALA A 458 3.17 -16.82 20.82
C ALA A 458 3.40 -18.09 19.99
N GLU A 459 2.90 -18.15 18.75
CA GLU A 459 3.10 -19.28 17.82
C GLU A 459 4.58 -19.54 17.52
N LEU A 460 5.32 -18.51 17.09
CA LEU A 460 6.74 -18.61 16.74
C LEU A 460 7.61 -19.05 17.94
N HIS A 461 7.24 -18.68 19.17
CA HIS A 461 7.97 -19.11 20.36
C HIS A 461 7.61 -20.53 20.80
N SER A 462 6.35 -20.96 20.62
CA SER A 462 5.95 -22.35 20.93
C SER A 462 6.65 -23.37 20.05
N ASP A 463 6.81 -23.07 18.76
CA ASP A 463 7.52 -23.94 17.83
C ASP A 463 9.03 -24.03 18.13
N SER A 464 9.64 -22.94 18.57
CA SER A 464 11.05 -22.92 18.97
C SER A 464 11.31 -23.69 20.27
N GLU A 465 10.39 -23.63 21.23
CA GLU A 465 10.47 -24.39 22.47
C GLU A 465 10.26 -25.89 22.25
N ALA A 466 9.28 -26.26 21.41
CA ALA A 466 9.04 -27.66 21.02
C ALA A 466 10.22 -28.27 20.28
N SER A 467 10.84 -27.52 19.36
CA SER A 467 12.05 -27.94 18.64
C SER A 467 13.26 -28.11 19.58
N ASN A 468 13.43 -27.20 20.54
CA ASN A 468 14.53 -27.29 21.53
C ASN A 468 14.32 -28.45 22.50
N GLN A 469 13.08 -28.76 22.91
CA GLN A 469 12.78 -29.92 23.74
C GLN A 469 13.04 -31.23 23.01
N SER A 470 12.62 -31.34 21.74
CA SER A 470 12.90 -32.53 20.94
C SER A 470 14.40 -32.78 20.72
N LEU A 471 15.19 -31.73 20.53
CA LEU A 471 16.65 -31.82 20.44
C LEU A 471 17.34 -32.15 21.76
N ALA A 472 16.78 -31.72 22.90
CA ALA A 472 17.27 -32.09 24.22
C ALA A 472 17.00 -33.56 24.53
N ASP A 473 15.81 -34.09 24.17
CA ASP A 473 15.43 -35.50 24.35
C ASP A 473 16.30 -36.44 23.49
N VAL A 474 16.66 -36.05 22.28
CA VAL A 474 17.58 -36.82 21.40
C VAL A 474 19.01 -36.84 21.95
N ARG A 475 19.44 -35.79 22.67
CA ARG A 475 20.79 -35.76 23.29
C ARG A 475 20.86 -36.49 24.64
N SER A 476 19.72 -36.81 25.23
CA SER A 476 19.66 -37.56 26.51
C SER A 476 19.49 -39.06 26.32
N GLN A 477 19.35 -39.57 25.13
CA GLN A 477 19.42 -40.98 24.72
C GLN A 477 20.81 -41.31 24.12
#